data_786b23a0f4ef869e5b727e82825d54be
#
_entry.id   786b23a0f4ef869e5b727e82825d54be
#
_cell.length_a   1.000
_cell.length_b   1.000
_cell.length_c   1.000
_cell.angle_alpha   90.00
_cell.angle_beta   90.00
_cell.angle_gamma   90.00
#
_symmetry.space_group_name_H-M   'P 1'
#
loop_
_entity.id
_entity.type
_entity.pdbx_description
1 polymer ?
#
loop_
_entity_poly.entity_id
_entity_poly.type
_entity_poly.pdbx_seq_one_letter_code
_entity_poly.pdbx_strand_id
1 'polypeptide(L)'
;MFERNPEERKGKWNKILTLKNSPFLNKYNFLLKEEKLTLTFKEKEILTIDVNISSERQKLSNKIIELENSLKETIVLMNNKDFPFFDTTISKKLDFINSVSLINVQSIIDFQKKIGKEIEVPRFRGNICIDGLKAWEERNWIGKIIKINDISFKVEKNIPRCVAINLKPKTDNNSLNLLHSLKKTYNHFDMGIYLTPLNDGKIKISDTVGL
;
A
#
# COMPACT_ATOMS: atom_id res chain seq x y z
N MET A 1 4.23 -11.75 -4.25
CA MET A 1 5.34 -10.89 -3.75
C MET A 1 6.65 -11.37 -4.36
N PHE A 2 7.53 -10.46 -4.78
CA PHE A 2 8.84 -10.83 -5.35
C PHE A 2 9.92 -10.85 -4.27
N GLU A 3 10.74 -11.90 -4.24
CA GLU A 3 11.89 -12.06 -3.36
C GLU A 3 13.20 -12.09 -4.17
N ARG A 4 14.25 -11.46 -3.65
CA ARG A 4 15.60 -11.44 -4.24
C ARG A 4 16.39 -12.66 -3.78
N ASN A 5 17.22 -13.24 -4.67
CA ASN A 5 18.14 -14.32 -4.37
C ASN A 5 17.50 -15.40 -3.46
N PRO A 6 16.53 -16.16 -3.94
CA PRO A 6 15.73 -17.09 -3.12
C PRO A 6 16.58 -18.19 -2.46
N GLU A 7 17.73 -18.53 -3.05
CA GLU A 7 18.65 -19.54 -2.50
C GLU A 7 19.29 -19.14 -1.16
N GLU A 8 19.39 -17.81 -0.92
CA GLU A 8 19.88 -17.27 0.34
C GLU A 8 18.77 -17.04 1.37
N ARG A 9 17.66 -17.67 1.20
CA ARG A 9 16.41 -17.42 1.92
C ARG A 9 16.55 -17.59 3.42
N LYS A 10 16.32 -16.53 4.17
CA LYS A 10 16.15 -16.56 5.62
C LYS A 10 14.94 -15.78 6.10
N GLY A 11 13.93 -15.62 5.25
CA GLY A 11 12.67 -14.92 5.60
C GLY A 11 12.85 -13.45 6.02
N LYS A 12 13.94 -12.81 5.61
CA LYS A 12 14.22 -11.43 6.00
C LYS A 12 13.45 -10.48 5.10
N TRP A 13 12.66 -9.61 5.68
CA TRP A 13 11.87 -8.57 5.00
C TRP A 13 12.69 -7.70 4.02
N ASN A 14 13.98 -7.50 4.27
CA ASN A 14 14.87 -6.74 3.39
C ASN A 14 15.13 -7.39 2.03
N LYS A 15 14.84 -8.69 1.88
CA LYS A 15 14.94 -9.41 0.61
C LYS A 15 13.69 -9.29 -0.26
N ILE A 16 12.57 -8.87 0.31
CA ILE A 16 11.33 -8.66 -0.42
C ILE A 16 11.41 -7.34 -1.20
N LEU A 17 11.02 -7.39 -2.48
CA LEU A 17 10.87 -6.18 -3.27
C LEU A 17 9.66 -5.37 -2.77
N THR A 18 9.94 -4.18 -2.34
CA THR A 18 8.94 -3.22 -1.84
C THR A 18 9.12 -1.88 -2.54
N LEU A 19 8.16 -0.99 -2.46
CA LEU A 19 8.31 0.37 -3.00
C LEU A 19 9.39 1.20 -2.27
N LYS A 20 9.87 0.75 -1.10
CA LYS A 20 11.00 1.37 -0.39
C LYS A 20 12.33 1.10 -1.07
N ASN A 21 12.54 -0.13 -1.52
CA ASN A 21 13.82 -0.60 -2.08
C ASN A 21 13.77 -0.88 -3.59
N SER A 22 12.58 -0.84 -4.17
CA SER A 22 12.32 -1.14 -5.59
C SER A 22 11.21 -0.21 -6.12
N PRO A 23 11.49 1.11 -6.18
CA PRO A 23 10.50 2.12 -6.57
C PRO A 23 9.94 1.91 -7.97
N PHE A 24 10.69 1.24 -8.85
CA PHE A 24 10.23 0.90 -10.21
C PHE A 24 8.93 0.09 -10.22
N LEU A 25 8.65 -0.71 -9.18
CA LEU A 25 7.40 -1.48 -9.09
C LEU A 25 6.16 -0.59 -9.15
N ASN A 26 6.28 0.69 -8.79
CA ASN A 26 5.17 1.64 -8.82
C ASN A 26 4.73 2.04 -10.24
N LYS A 27 5.53 1.73 -11.26
CA LYS A 27 5.17 1.94 -12.68
C LYS A 27 4.15 0.93 -13.18
N TYR A 28 4.14 -0.24 -12.56
CA TYR A 28 3.35 -1.38 -12.98
C TYR A 28 2.07 -1.51 -12.15
N ASN A 29 1.02 -2.04 -12.79
CA ASN A 29 -0.15 -2.49 -12.08
C ASN A 29 -0.20 -4.02 -12.10
N PHE A 30 -0.42 -4.62 -10.93
CA PHE A 30 -0.56 -6.05 -10.73
C PHE A 30 -1.99 -6.33 -10.28
N LEU A 31 -2.79 -6.92 -11.14
CA LEU A 31 -4.16 -7.27 -10.85
C LEU A 31 -4.30 -8.78 -10.69
N LEU A 32 -4.60 -9.21 -9.46
CA LEU A 32 -4.92 -10.61 -9.18
C LEU A 32 -6.43 -10.78 -9.18
N LYS A 33 -6.92 -11.65 -10.07
CA LYS A 33 -8.31 -12.14 -10.07
C LYS A 33 -8.26 -13.66 -10.00
N GLU A 34 -8.85 -14.22 -8.95
CA GLU A 34 -8.74 -15.63 -8.63
C GLU A 34 -7.27 -16.07 -8.61
N GLU A 35 -6.85 -16.90 -9.55
CA GLU A 35 -5.49 -17.41 -9.66
C GLU A 35 -4.67 -16.74 -10.81
N LYS A 36 -5.31 -15.83 -11.56
CA LYS A 36 -4.67 -15.12 -12.68
C LYS A 36 -4.13 -13.78 -12.23
N LEU A 37 -2.81 -13.59 -12.36
CA LEU A 37 -2.12 -12.34 -12.10
C LEU A 37 -1.76 -11.68 -13.43
N THR A 38 -2.34 -10.51 -13.69
CA THR A 38 -2.08 -9.70 -14.87
C THR A 38 -1.15 -8.55 -14.52
N LEU A 39 -0.05 -8.45 -15.25
CA LEU A 39 0.89 -7.33 -15.23
C LEU A 39 0.53 -6.36 -16.35
N THR A 40 0.31 -5.08 -15.98
CA THR A 40 0.11 -4.00 -16.97
C THR A 40 1.11 -2.87 -16.77
N PHE A 41 1.47 -2.20 -17.86
CA PHE A 41 2.27 -0.98 -17.89
C PHE A 41 1.64 0.03 -18.83
N LYS A 42 1.42 1.26 -18.36
CA LYS A 42 0.72 2.31 -19.16
C LYS A 42 -0.58 1.80 -19.77
N GLU A 43 -1.36 1.08 -18.97
CA GLU A 43 -2.68 0.50 -19.33
C GLU A 43 -2.63 -0.62 -20.39
N LYS A 44 -1.43 -0.99 -20.87
CA LYS A 44 -1.26 -2.14 -21.77
C LYS A 44 -0.91 -3.38 -20.96
N GLU A 45 -1.58 -4.48 -21.28
CA GLU A 45 -1.23 -5.78 -20.74
C GLU A 45 0.14 -6.21 -21.25
N ILE A 46 1.01 -6.64 -20.34
CA ILE A 46 2.34 -7.17 -20.63
C ILE A 46 2.32 -8.69 -20.57
N LEU A 47 1.70 -9.23 -19.53
CA LEU A 47 1.70 -10.66 -19.26
C LEU A 47 0.59 -11.01 -18.27
N THR A 48 -0.12 -12.12 -18.53
CA THR A 48 -1.00 -12.75 -17.55
C THR A 48 -0.50 -14.16 -17.26
N ILE A 49 -0.43 -14.51 -15.98
CA ILE A 49 0.06 -15.81 -15.49
C ILE A 49 -0.92 -16.44 -14.51
N ASP A 50 -0.81 -17.75 -14.36
CA ASP A 50 -1.39 -18.48 -13.22
C ASP A 50 -0.39 -18.52 -12.06
N VAL A 51 -0.78 -17.98 -10.89
CA VAL A 51 0.12 -17.88 -9.73
C VAL A 51 0.41 -19.23 -9.07
N ASN A 52 -0.36 -20.27 -9.36
CA ASN A 52 -0.13 -21.62 -8.84
C ASN A 52 0.91 -22.39 -9.65
N ILE A 53 1.12 -22.01 -10.92
CA ILE A 53 2.04 -22.69 -11.84
C ILE A 53 3.46 -22.09 -11.67
N SER A 54 4.39 -22.92 -11.22
CA SER A 54 5.76 -22.46 -10.93
C SER A 54 6.48 -21.89 -12.16
N SER A 55 6.35 -22.54 -13.31
CA SER A 55 6.96 -22.07 -14.57
C SER A 55 6.40 -20.71 -15.02
N GLU A 56 5.11 -20.44 -14.77
CA GLU A 56 4.50 -19.15 -15.08
C GLU A 56 4.95 -18.05 -14.12
N ARG A 57 5.07 -18.36 -12.84
CA ARG A 57 5.69 -17.42 -11.89
C ARG A 57 7.12 -17.04 -12.30
N GLN A 58 7.90 -18.02 -12.81
CA GLN A 58 9.25 -17.75 -13.32
C GLN A 58 9.22 -16.87 -14.57
N LYS A 59 8.27 -17.07 -15.48
CA LYS A 59 8.08 -16.19 -16.66
C LYS A 59 7.85 -14.74 -16.24
N LEU A 60 6.99 -14.51 -15.25
CA LEU A 60 6.74 -13.16 -14.74
C LEU A 60 7.99 -12.55 -14.10
N SER A 61 8.74 -13.33 -13.32
CA SER A 61 10.00 -12.88 -12.72
C SER A 61 11.01 -12.47 -13.78
N ASN A 62 11.21 -13.30 -14.80
CA ASN A 62 12.09 -12.99 -15.93
C ASN A 62 11.63 -11.75 -16.70
N LYS A 63 10.31 -11.60 -16.87
CA LYS A 63 9.75 -10.43 -17.55
C LYS A 63 10.01 -9.13 -16.81
N ILE A 64 9.92 -9.12 -15.47
CA ILE A 64 10.27 -7.97 -14.66
C ILE A 64 11.76 -7.65 -14.76
N ILE A 65 12.64 -8.65 -14.75
CA ILE A 65 14.09 -8.46 -14.92
C ILE A 65 14.40 -7.85 -16.31
N GLU A 66 13.73 -8.35 -17.35
CA GLU A 66 13.86 -7.82 -18.73
C GLU A 66 13.45 -6.33 -18.82
N LEU A 67 12.33 -5.98 -18.17
CA LEU A 67 11.79 -4.62 -18.19
C LEU A 67 12.59 -3.63 -17.34
N GLU A 68 13.33 -4.11 -16.34
CA GLU A 68 14.04 -3.28 -15.35
C GLU A 68 15.55 -3.53 -15.37
N ASN A 69 16.24 -2.86 -16.27
CA ASN A 69 17.70 -2.98 -16.45
C ASN A 69 18.52 -2.71 -15.16
N SER A 70 17.94 -2.00 -14.18
CA SER A 70 18.55 -1.75 -12.88
C SER A 70 18.51 -2.96 -11.95
N LEU A 71 17.64 -3.94 -12.24
CA LEU A 71 17.46 -5.15 -11.45
C LEU A 71 18.40 -6.23 -11.97
N LYS A 72 19.57 -6.35 -11.35
CA LYS A 72 20.61 -7.34 -11.75
C LYS A 72 20.53 -8.65 -10.99
N GLU A 73 19.60 -8.75 -10.06
CA GLU A 73 19.44 -9.91 -9.17
C GLU A 73 18.33 -10.83 -9.67
N THR A 74 18.49 -12.12 -9.42
CA THR A 74 17.41 -13.09 -9.62
C THR A 74 16.27 -12.79 -8.64
N ILE A 75 15.05 -12.76 -9.15
CA ILE A 75 13.84 -12.60 -8.32
C ILE A 75 12.89 -13.77 -8.55
N VAL A 76 12.12 -14.11 -7.55
CA VAL A 76 11.07 -15.14 -7.62
C VAL A 76 9.77 -14.58 -7.09
N LEU A 77 8.69 -14.77 -7.86
CA LEU A 77 7.34 -14.50 -7.36
C LEU A 77 6.94 -15.58 -6.35
N MET A 78 6.75 -15.14 -5.12
CA MET A 78 6.33 -15.98 -4.02
C MET A 78 4.82 -16.09 -3.96
N ASN A 79 4.34 -17.33 -3.83
CA ASN A 79 2.99 -17.63 -3.41
C ASN A 79 3.08 -18.48 -2.14
N ASN A 80 2.62 -17.95 -1.01
CA ASN A 80 2.57 -18.69 0.23
C ASN A 80 1.17 -18.54 0.81
N LYS A 81 0.36 -19.62 0.68
CA LYS A 81 -1.03 -19.64 1.16
C LYS A 81 -1.11 -19.69 2.68
N ASP A 82 -0.08 -20.24 3.34
CA ASP A 82 -0.07 -20.52 4.78
C ASP A 82 0.54 -19.37 5.59
N PHE A 83 1.19 -18.42 4.94
CA PHE A 83 1.89 -17.34 5.63
C PHE A 83 1.69 -16.01 4.89
N PRO A 84 0.73 -15.19 5.32
CA PRO A 84 0.53 -13.88 4.73
C PRO A 84 1.75 -12.99 4.99
N PHE A 85 2.20 -12.30 3.93
CA PHE A 85 3.31 -11.36 4.03
C PHE A 85 2.80 -10.01 4.52
N PHE A 86 3.14 -9.64 5.73
CA PHE A 86 2.84 -8.31 6.26
C PHE A 86 4.07 -7.72 6.98
N ASP A 87 4.10 -6.41 7.10
CA ASP A 87 5.18 -5.73 7.77
C ASP A 87 5.05 -5.87 9.30
N THR A 88 5.78 -6.81 9.89
CA THR A 88 5.79 -7.06 11.33
C THR A 88 6.31 -5.88 12.15
N THR A 89 6.92 -4.87 11.52
CA THR A 89 7.31 -3.63 12.20
C THR A 89 6.09 -2.76 12.54
N ILE A 90 4.99 -2.93 11.79
CA ILE A 90 3.74 -2.19 12.01
C ILE A 90 2.96 -2.81 13.17
N SER A 91 2.85 -4.15 13.22
CA SER A 91 2.22 -4.88 14.32
C SER A 91 2.80 -6.27 14.47
N LYS A 92 2.89 -6.75 15.70
CA LYS A 92 3.21 -8.16 16.01
C LYS A 92 1.97 -9.06 16.07
N LYS A 93 0.76 -8.49 15.97
CA LYS A 93 -0.50 -9.22 16.03
C LYS A 93 -0.89 -9.70 14.64
N LEU A 94 -1.14 -10.99 14.50
CA LEU A 94 -1.63 -11.59 13.24
C LEU A 94 -2.96 -10.99 12.78
N ASP A 95 -3.86 -10.65 13.71
CA ASP A 95 -5.16 -10.04 13.41
C ASP A 95 -5.04 -8.72 12.63
N PHE A 96 -3.90 -8.05 12.74
CA PHE A 96 -3.64 -6.80 12.01
C PHE A 96 -3.50 -6.98 10.50
N ILE A 97 -3.35 -8.22 10.02
CA ILE A 97 -3.33 -8.55 8.57
C ILE A 97 -4.65 -8.13 7.90
N ASN A 98 -5.75 -8.25 8.61
CA ASN A 98 -7.09 -7.92 8.11
C ASN A 98 -7.41 -6.44 8.20
N SER A 99 -6.49 -5.61 8.71
CA SER A 99 -6.74 -4.19 8.81
C SER A 99 -6.68 -3.50 7.43
N VAL A 100 -7.54 -2.52 7.27
CA VAL A 100 -7.58 -1.63 6.11
C VAL A 100 -7.14 -0.23 6.50
N SER A 101 -6.63 0.52 5.54
CA SER A 101 -6.21 1.90 5.75
C SER A 101 -7.29 2.89 5.33
N LEU A 102 -7.61 3.84 6.20
CA LEU A 102 -8.49 4.95 5.91
C LEU A 102 -7.69 6.25 5.83
N ILE A 103 -7.94 7.03 4.80
CA ILE A 103 -7.34 8.35 4.55
C ILE A 103 -8.43 9.40 4.55
N ASN A 104 -8.23 10.44 5.33
CA ASN A 104 -9.04 11.65 5.24
C ASN A 104 -8.44 12.59 4.18
N VAL A 105 -9.19 12.83 3.12
CA VAL A 105 -8.76 13.69 2.00
C VAL A 105 -8.49 15.12 2.45
N GLN A 106 -9.25 15.64 3.43
CA GLN A 106 -9.02 16.98 3.96
C GLN A 106 -7.68 17.11 4.71
N SER A 107 -7.16 16.04 5.30
CA SER A 107 -5.82 16.01 5.89
C SER A 107 -4.73 16.14 4.83
N ILE A 108 -4.92 15.54 3.65
CA ILE A 108 -4.01 15.70 2.51
C ILE A 108 -4.09 17.13 1.96
N ILE A 109 -5.29 17.70 1.83
CA ILE A 109 -5.49 19.08 1.36
C ILE A 109 -4.84 20.08 2.31
N ASP A 110 -4.96 19.90 3.63
CA ASP A 110 -4.27 20.75 4.61
C ASP A 110 -2.75 20.64 4.46
N PHE A 111 -2.23 19.42 4.31
CA PHE A 111 -0.81 19.20 4.07
C PHE A 111 -0.32 19.86 2.78
N GLN A 112 -1.06 19.70 1.68
CA GLN A 112 -0.79 20.33 0.40
C GLN A 112 -0.70 21.86 0.51
N LYS A 113 -1.68 22.48 1.18
CA LYS A 113 -1.71 23.94 1.42
C LYS A 113 -0.48 24.39 2.21
N LYS A 114 -0.10 23.68 3.28
CA LYS A 114 1.02 24.05 4.13
C LYS A 114 2.39 23.95 3.45
N ILE A 115 2.55 23.03 2.51
CA ILE A 115 3.83 22.88 1.78
C ILE A 115 3.84 23.59 0.43
N GLY A 116 2.70 24.14 -0.02
CA GLY A 116 2.57 24.85 -1.29
C GLY A 116 2.81 23.97 -2.52
N LYS A 117 2.44 22.67 -2.46
CA LYS A 117 2.64 21.71 -3.54
C LYS A 117 1.41 20.85 -3.72
N GLU A 118 1.06 20.54 -4.96
CA GLU A 118 0.02 19.55 -5.24
C GLU A 118 0.48 18.15 -4.82
N ILE A 119 -0.43 17.41 -4.21
CA ILE A 119 -0.19 16.05 -3.72
C ILE A 119 -1.34 15.15 -4.16
N GLU A 120 -1.04 14.17 -4.97
CA GLU A 120 -2.03 13.20 -5.41
C GLU A 120 -2.41 12.24 -4.27
N VAL A 121 -3.70 12.14 -3.95
CA VAL A 121 -4.24 11.26 -2.89
C VAL A 121 -3.72 9.81 -3.00
N PRO A 122 -3.62 9.21 -4.21
CA PRO A 122 -3.12 7.83 -4.35
C PRO A 122 -1.67 7.60 -3.88
N ARG A 123 -0.87 8.65 -3.61
CA ARG A 123 0.46 8.48 -2.99
C ARG A 123 0.39 7.80 -1.63
N PHE A 124 -0.71 8.02 -0.91
CA PHE A 124 -0.91 7.45 0.43
C PHE A 124 -1.50 6.04 0.42
N ARG A 125 -1.90 5.51 -0.74
CA ARG A 125 -2.35 4.11 -0.93
C ARG A 125 -3.39 3.67 0.10
N GLY A 126 -4.37 4.54 0.38
CA GLY A 126 -5.50 4.21 1.24
C GLY A 126 -6.42 3.19 0.59
N ASN A 127 -6.89 2.21 1.38
CA ASN A 127 -7.96 1.33 0.93
C ASN A 127 -9.29 2.08 0.87
N ILE A 128 -9.54 2.94 1.85
CA ILE A 128 -10.73 3.77 1.98
C ILE A 128 -10.27 5.23 2.01
N CYS A 129 -10.86 6.07 1.17
CA CYS A 129 -10.68 7.52 1.20
C CYS A 129 -12.01 8.16 1.57
N ILE A 130 -12.00 8.98 2.60
CA ILE A 130 -13.19 9.74 3.05
C ILE A 130 -12.96 11.22 2.86
N ASP A 131 -14.06 11.94 2.64
CA ASP A 131 -14.10 13.39 2.51
C ASP A 131 -15.19 13.99 3.40
N GLY A 132 -15.22 15.31 3.54
CA GLY A 132 -16.24 16.02 4.33
C GLY A 132 -15.96 16.14 5.82
N LEU A 133 -14.85 15.60 6.33
CA LEU A 133 -14.39 15.79 7.70
C LEU A 133 -13.45 17.01 7.80
N LYS A 134 -13.24 17.49 9.03
CA LYS A 134 -12.13 18.42 9.29
C LYS A 134 -10.79 17.68 9.07
N ALA A 135 -9.78 18.43 8.63
CA ALA A 135 -8.43 17.88 8.50
C ALA A 135 -7.94 17.30 9.84
N TRP A 136 -7.38 16.12 9.81
CA TRP A 136 -6.81 15.39 10.97
C TRP A 136 -7.83 14.91 12.01
N GLU A 137 -9.13 15.05 11.77
CA GLU A 137 -10.19 14.62 12.68
C GLU A 137 -10.15 13.10 12.92
N GLU A 138 -9.80 12.32 11.91
CA GLU A 138 -9.68 10.87 11.99
C GLU A 138 -8.73 10.41 13.11
N ARG A 139 -7.76 11.22 13.49
CA ARG A 139 -6.81 10.91 14.56
C ARG A 139 -7.45 10.84 15.94
N ASN A 140 -8.58 11.54 16.12
CA ASN A 140 -9.33 11.55 17.39
C ASN A 140 -10.20 10.29 17.56
N TRP A 141 -10.20 9.41 16.57
CA TRP A 141 -10.97 8.18 16.58
C TRP A 141 -10.17 6.97 17.07
N ILE A 142 -8.89 7.12 17.34
CA ILE A 142 -8.04 6.03 17.84
C ILE A 142 -8.67 5.38 19.08
N GLY A 143 -8.79 4.05 19.06
CA GLY A 143 -9.40 3.23 20.10
C GLY A 143 -10.94 3.17 20.07
N LYS A 144 -11.59 3.99 19.23
CA LYS A 144 -13.06 3.98 19.08
C LYS A 144 -13.52 2.98 18.03
N ILE A 145 -14.81 2.72 18.01
CA ILE A 145 -15.50 2.01 16.95
C ILE A 145 -16.20 3.05 16.06
N ILE A 146 -15.98 2.97 14.77
CA ILE A 146 -16.67 3.75 13.75
C ILE A 146 -17.52 2.84 12.88
N LYS A 147 -18.52 3.39 12.21
CA LYS A 147 -19.30 2.68 11.21
C LYS A 147 -19.11 3.31 9.83
N ILE A 148 -19.00 2.48 8.82
CA ILE A 148 -19.13 2.88 7.42
C ILE A 148 -20.27 2.03 6.86
N ASN A 149 -21.41 2.66 6.62
CA ASN A 149 -22.66 1.97 6.36
C ASN A 149 -22.93 0.92 7.48
N ASP A 150 -23.16 -0.34 7.14
CA ASP A 150 -23.46 -1.42 8.09
C ASP A 150 -22.21 -2.10 8.69
N ILE A 151 -21.00 -1.66 8.30
CA ILE A 151 -19.76 -2.26 8.76
C ILE A 151 -19.19 -1.46 9.91
N SER A 152 -18.99 -2.14 11.04
CA SER A 152 -18.30 -1.59 12.20
C SER A 152 -16.79 -1.84 12.08
N PHE A 153 -16.00 -0.84 12.41
CA PHE A 153 -14.54 -0.91 12.40
C PHE A 153 -13.98 -0.42 13.73
N LYS A 154 -13.05 -1.18 14.27
CA LYS A 154 -12.22 -0.69 15.36
C LYS A 154 -11.08 0.14 14.79
N VAL A 155 -10.91 1.37 15.29
CA VAL A 155 -9.80 2.24 14.92
C VAL A 155 -8.57 1.86 15.75
N GLU A 156 -7.54 1.34 15.09
CA GLU A 156 -6.39 0.77 15.81
C GLU A 156 -5.33 1.83 16.13
N LYS A 157 -4.81 2.52 15.13
CA LYS A 157 -3.74 3.51 15.29
C LYS A 157 -3.55 4.36 14.04
N ASN A 158 -2.76 5.44 14.19
CA ASN A 158 -2.29 6.22 13.05
C ASN A 158 -1.37 5.39 12.14
N ILE A 159 -1.31 5.76 10.85
CA ILE A 159 -0.45 5.11 9.86
C ILE A 159 0.85 5.90 9.72
N PRO A 160 1.98 5.41 10.26
CA PRO A 160 3.27 6.01 9.98
C PRO A 160 3.64 5.78 8.51
N ARG A 161 3.95 6.86 7.82
CA ARG A 161 4.32 6.80 6.39
C ARG A 161 5.80 6.53 6.22
N CYS A 162 6.14 5.94 5.08
CA CYS A 162 7.51 5.69 4.67
C CYS A 162 7.81 6.42 3.35
N VAL A 163 9.03 6.32 2.86
CA VAL A 163 9.49 6.97 1.63
C VAL A 163 8.66 6.65 0.38
N ALA A 164 7.85 5.59 0.42
CA ALA A 164 6.99 5.23 -0.70
C ALA A 164 5.95 6.32 -1.05
N ILE A 165 5.56 7.21 -0.12
CA ILE A 165 4.67 8.34 -0.43
C ILE A 165 5.32 9.39 -1.33
N ASN A 166 6.65 9.39 -1.45
CA ASN A 166 7.37 10.29 -2.34
C ASN A 166 7.16 9.92 -3.82
N LEU A 167 6.77 8.67 -4.11
CA LEU A 167 6.56 8.19 -5.46
C LEU A 167 5.27 8.75 -6.05
N LYS A 168 5.37 9.40 -7.20
CA LYS A 168 4.21 9.81 -7.99
C LYS A 168 3.45 8.54 -8.46
N PRO A 169 2.12 8.49 -8.33
CA PRO A 169 1.33 7.33 -8.74
C PRO A 169 1.64 6.87 -10.17
N LYS A 170 1.72 5.56 -10.38
CA LYS A 170 2.00 4.92 -11.68
C LYS A 170 3.36 5.30 -12.32
N THR A 171 4.30 5.84 -11.55
CA THR A 171 5.66 6.18 -12.00
C THR A 171 6.68 5.78 -10.96
N ASP A 172 7.97 5.83 -11.30
CA ASP A 172 9.11 5.74 -10.36
C ASP A 172 9.66 7.12 -9.97
N ASN A 173 8.96 8.19 -10.34
CA ASN A 173 9.35 9.56 -10.01
C ASN A 173 9.12 9.84 -8.51
N ASN A 174 10.18 10.23 -7.81
CA ASN A 174 10.22 10.59 -6.39
C ASN A 174 10.68 12.03 -6.15
N SER A 175 10.41 12.95 -7.07
CA SER A 175 10.86 14.34 -7.01
C SER A 175 10.33 15.13 -5.79
N LEU A 176 9.26 14.66 -5.14
CA LEU A 176 8.72 15.25 -3.92
C LEU A 176 9.21 14.49 -2.69
N ASN A 177 9.86 15.18 -1.75
CA ASN A 177 10.23 14.60 -0.46
C ASN A 177 9.11 14.82 0.58
N LEU A 178 7.95 14.17 0.33
CA LEU A 178 6.76 14.35 1.16
C LEU A 178 6.94 13.80 2.58
N LEU A 179 7.71 12.72 2.75
CA LEU A 179 7.97 12.17 4.08
C LEU A 179 8.70 13.17 4.98
N HIS A 180 9.74 13.81 4.45
CA HIS A 180 10.45 14.88 5.17
C HIS A 180 9.55 16.08 5.44
N SER A 181 8.79 16.51 4.43
CA SER A 181 7.86 17.62 4.56
C SER A 181 6.80 17.37 5.62
N LEU A 182 6.24 16.15 5.70
CA LEU A 182 5.27 15.74 6.71
C LEU A 182 5.86 15.86 8.13
N LYS A 183 7.07 15.34 8.33
CA LYS A 183 7.79 15.45 9.61
C LYS A 183 8.06 16.91 9.97
N LYS A 184 8.53 17.71 9.01
CA LYS A 184 8.84 19.13 9.23
C LYS A 184 7.60 19.94 9.59
N THR A 185 6.45 19.66 8.94
CA THR A 185 5.23 20.44 9.09
C THR A 185 4.46 20.08 10.36
N TYR A 186 4.40 18.80 10.73
CA TYR A 186 3.53 18.30 11.82
C TYR A 186 4.28 17.61 12.95
N ASN A 187 5.60 17.51 12.87
CA ASN A 187 6.46 16.81 13.83
C ASN A 187 6.19 15.29 13.95
N HIS A 188 5.47 14.69 13.00
CA HIS A 188 5.24 13.25 12.90
C HIS A 188 5.27 12.77 11.45
N PHE A 189 5.20 11.44 11.24
CA PHE A 189 5.17 10.83 9.92
C PHE A 189 3.78 10.27 9.54
N ASP A 190 2.77 10.52 10.35
CA ASP A 190 1.48 9.86 10.22
C ASP A 190 0.57 10.56 9.21
N MET A 191 -0.20 9.77 8.45
CA MET A 191 -1.29 10.21 7.59
C MET A 191 -2.32 9.08 7.46
N GLY A 192 -3.55 9.31 7.95
CA GLY A 192 -4.61 8.32 8.02
C GLY A 192 -4.49 7.35 9.20
N ILE A 193 -5.41 6.41 9.26
CA ILE A 193 -5.58 5.46 10.37
C ILE A 193 -5.78 4.03 9.84
N TYR A 194 -5.40 3.05 10.66
CA TYR A 194 -5.73 1.65 10.43
C TYR A 194 -7.05 1.28 11.11
N LEU A 195 -7.86 0.52 10.36
CA LEU A 195 -9.16 0.02 10.79
C LEU A 195 -9.16 -1.51 10.74
N THR A 196 -9.65 -2.16 11.80
CA THR A 196 -9.94 -3.60 11.80
C THR A 196 -11.45 -3.79 11.65
N PRO A 197 -11.95 -4.46 10.60
CA PRO A 197 -13.38 -4.73 10.45
C PRO A 197 -13.83 -5.70 11.55
N LEU A 198 -15.01 -5.42 12.13
CA LEU A 198 -15.62 -6.25 13.18
C LEU A 198 -16.72 -7.17 12.64
N ASN A 199 -17.18 -6.91 11.43
CA ASN A 199 -18.15 -7.73 10.70
C ASN A 199 -17.90 -7.64 9.20
N ASP A 200 -18.42 -8.59 8.46
CA ASP A 200 -18.39 -8.62 7.01
C ASP A 200 -19.38 -7.63 6.39
N GLY A 201 -19.11 -7.19 5.16
CA GLY A 201 -20.00 -6.33 4.41
C GLY A 201 -19.36 -5.74 3.16
N LYS A 202 -20.08 -4.82 2.53
CA LYS A 202 -19.65 -4.11 1.33
C LYS A 202 -19.70 -2.61 1.55
N ILE A 203 -18.64 -1.91 1.16
CA ILE A 203 -18.56 -0.45 1.15
C ILE A 203 -18.69 0.02 -0.30
N LYS A 204 -19.44 1.07 -0.50
CA LYS A 204 -19.64 1.73 -1.79
C LYS A 204 -19.21 3.19 -1.72
N ILE A 205 -18.99 3.79 -2.89
CA ILE A 205 -18.80 5.23 -2.98
C ILE A 205 -20.08 5.91 -2.48
N SER A 206 -19.93 6.97 -1.72
CA SER A 206 -20.99 7.75 -1.05
C SER A 206 -21.57 7.12 0.23
N ASP A 207 -21.04 6.00 0.71
CA ASP A 207 -21.39 5.51 2.05
C ASP A 207 -20.91 6.52 3.11
N THR A 208 -21.73 6.72 4.15
CA THR A 208 -21.44 7.68 5.21
C THR A 208 -20.59 7.03 6.31
N VAL A 209 -19.73 7.86 6.90
CA VAL A 209 -18.91 7.46 8.06
C VAL A 209 -19.49 8.11 9.32
N GLY A 210 -19.73 7.33 10.36
CA GLY A 210 -20.22 7.77 11.66
C GLY A 210 -19.44 7.18 12.83
N LEU A 211 -19.47 7.89 13.98
CA LEU A 211 -18.98 7.42 15.28
C LEU A 211 -20.10 6.67 16.00
#